data_f88a6fd1d3f51b502b4bd4576261bb2b
#
_entry.id   f88a6fd1d3f51b502b4bd4576261bb2b
#
_cell.length_a   1.000
_cell.length_b   1.000
_cell.length_c   1.000
_cell.angle_alpha   90.00
_cell.angle_beta   90.00
_cell.angle_gamma   90.00
#
_symmetry.space_group_name_H-M   'P 1'
#
loop_
_entity.id
_entity.type
_entity.pdbx_description
1 polymer ?
#
loop_
_entity_poly.entity_id
_entity_poly.type
_entity_poly.pdbx_seq_one_letter_code
_entity_poly.pdbx_strand_id
1 'polypeptide(L)'
;MHAVINTLRFKEPVDPTLFERAERELAGQMRAIEGFQGFRVVQVADDQVVLVIFADAAEALDRMATELGNTWMGANVAPLLDGAPERRIGPVIGSVSV
;
A
#
# COMPACT_ATOMS: atom_id res chain seq x y z
N MET A 1 -10.20 4.71 -12.97
CA MET A 1 -9.20 4.58 -11.91
C MET A 1 -9.72 3.67 -10.81
N HIS A 2 -8.89 2.80 -10.32
CA HIS A 2 -9.17 1.92 -9.18
C HIS A 2 -8.24 2.23 -8.03
N ALA A 3 -8.67 1.90 -6.82
CA ALA A 3 -7.84 2.03 -5.63
C ALA A 3 -7.91 0.75 -4.81
N VAL A 4 -6.78 0.39 -4.20
CA VAL A 4 -6.75 -0.60 -3.13
C VAL A 4 -6.44 0.12 -1.82
N ILE A 5 -7.17 -0.28 -0.78
CA ILE A 5 -7.01 0.27 0.57
C ILE A 5 -6.65 -0.90 1.48
N ASN A 6 -5.45 -0.86 2.04
CA ASN A 6 -4.99 -1.86 2.99
C ASN A 6 -4.90 -1.24 4.37
N THR A 7 -5.60 -1.83 5.33
CA THR A 7 -5.48 -1.45 6.73
C THR A 7 -4.54 -2.41 7.43
N LEU A 8 -3.48 -1.86 8.03
CA LEU A 8 -2.45 -2.60 8.74
C LEU A 8 -2.53 -2.26 10.23
N ARG A 9 -2.64 -3.30 11.06
CA ARG A 9 -2.57 -3.15 12.52
C ARG A 9 -1.29 -3.78 13.00
N PHE A 10 -0.50 -3.00 13.75
CA PHE A 10 0.81 -3.43 14.26
C PHE A 10 0.71 -3.88 15.70
N LYS A 11 1.60 -4.79 16.09
CA LYS A 11 1.69 -5.26 17.48
C LYS A 11 2.23 -4.19 18.42
N GLU A 12 3.02 -3.26 17.90
CA GLU A 12 3.65 -2.16 18.61
C GLU A 12 3.47 -0.86 17.84
N PRO A 13 3.77 0.30 18.42
CA PRO A 13 3.72 1.56 17.70
C PRO A 13 4.52 1.53 16.39
N VAL A 14 3.96 2.12 15.36
CA VAL A 14 4.55 2.13 14.01
C VAL A 14 5.83 2.96 14.01
N ASP A 15 6.89 2.39 13.44
CA ASP A 15 8.11 3.13 13.14
C ASP A 15 7.97 3.77 11.74
N PRO A 16 7.90 5.11 11.64
CA PRO A 16 7.73 5.78 10.35
C PRO A 16 8.85 5.47 9.35
N THR A 17 10.05 5.12 9.83
CA THR A 17 11.19 4.82 8.96
C THR A 17 10.96 3.57 8.11
N LEU A 18 10.08 2.67 8.55
CA LEU A 18 9.68 1.49 7.78
C LEU A 18 9.09 1.90 6.42
N PHE A 19 8.19 2.88 6.42
CA PHE A 19 7.53 3.34 5.19
C PHE A 19 8.40 4.27 4.35
N GLU A 20 9.31 5.02 4.96
CA GLU A 20 10.35 5.75 4.24
C GLU A 20 11.24 4.77 3.47
N ARG A 21 11.58 3.65 4.09
CA ARG A 21 12.36 2.59 3.43
C ARG A 21 11.56 1.94 2.30
N ALA A 22 10.27 1.68 2.51
CA ALA A 22 9.39 1.16 1.46
C ALA A 22 9.36 2.09 0.25
N GLU A 23 9.23 3.38 0.47
CA GLU A 23 9.26 4.38 -0.59
C GLU A 23 10.57 4.33 -1.38
N ARG A 24 11.71 4.29 -0.71
CA ARG A 24 13.02 4.22 -1.38
C ARG A 24 13.20 2.93 -2.17
N GLU A 25 12.79 1.79 -1.61
CA GLU A 25 13.04 0.48 -2.21
C GLU A 25 12.04 0.11 -3.29
N LEU A 26 10.82 0.61 -3.21
CA LEU A 26 9.73 0.20 -4.10
C LEU A 26 9.31 1.24 -5.15
N ALA A 27 9.64 2.51 -4.95
CA ALA A 27 9.13 3.57 -5.83
C ALA A 27 9.46 3.34 -7.31
N GLY A 28 10.69 2.97 -7.63
CA GLY A 28 11.10 2.71 -9.00
C GLY A 28 10.37 1.53 -9.62
N GLN A 29 10.17 0.46 -8.85
CA GLN A 29 9.47 -0.73 -9.31
C GLN A 29 7.97 -0.46 -9.47
N MET A 30 7.37 0.33 -8.58
CA MET A 30 5.96 0.72 -8.69
C MET A 30 5.72 1.54 -9.96
N ARG A 31 6.60 2.51 -10.24
CA ARG A 31 6.50 3.35 -11.44
C ARG A 31 6.67 2.57 -12.73
N ALA A 32 7.35 1.43 -12.69
CA ALA A 32 7.52 0.55 -13.83
C ALA A 32 6.28 -0.30 -14.15
N ILE A 33 5.33 -0.39 -13.23
CA ILE A 33 4.08 -1.11 -13.49
C ILE A 33 3.14 -0.20 -14.29
N GLU A 34 2.75 -0.69 -15.47
CA GLU A 34 1.82 0.03 -16.33
C GLU A 34 0.50 0.26 -15.60
N GLY A 35 0.02 1.50 -15.64
CA GLY A 35 -1.23 1.91 -15.01
C GLY A 35 -1.08 2.42 -13.58
N PHE A 36 0.10 2.34 -12.97
CA PHE A 36 0.33 2.89 -11.63
C PHE A 36 0.10 4.41 -11.62
N GLN A 37 -0.68 4.91 -10.66
CA GLN A 37 -1.02 6.32 -10.56
C GLN A 37 -0.65 6.98 -9.23
N GLY A 38 -0.38 6.22 -8.21
CA GLY A 38 0.02 6.82 -6.95
C GLY A 38 -0.05 5.87 -5.77
N PHE A 39 0.65 6.25 -4.73
CA PHE A 39 0.75 5.51 -3.48
C PHE A 39 0.80 6.49 -2.31
N ARG A 40 0.01 6.22 -1.29
CA ARG A 40 -0.01 7.02 -0.06
C ARG A 40 -0.02 6.11 1.15
N VAL A 41 0.65 6.55 2.19
CA VAL A 41 0.66 5.89 3.50
C VAL A 41 0.13 6.89 4.51
N VAL A 42 -0.92 6.53 5.24
CA VAL A 42 -1.53 7.40 6.24
C VAL A 42 -1.51 6.70 7.59
N GLN A 43 -0.87 7.31 8.57
CA GLN A 43 -0.92 6.82 9.94
C GLN A 43 -2.19 7.34 10.62
N VAL A 44 -3.09 6.42 10.98
CA VAL A 44 -4.40 6.76 11.56
C VAL A 44 -4.46 6.55 13.07
N ALA A 45 -3.49 5.83 13.63
CA ALA A 45 -3.31 5.64 15.06
C ALA A 45 -1.85 5.28 15.33
N ASP A 46 -1.43 5.22 16.59
CA ASP A 46 -0.04 4.87 16.93
C ASP A 46 0.37 3.51 16.38
N ASP A 47 -0.58 2.58 16.27
CA ASP A 47 -0.36 1.21 15.83
C ASP A 47 -1.11 0.85 14.54
N GLN A 48 -1.65 1.83 13.82
CA GLN A 48 -2.42 1.59 12.61
C GLN A 48 -1.99 2.48 11.46
N VAL A 49 -1.89 1.86 10.28
CA VAL A 49 -1.54 2.53 9.03
C VAL A 49 -2.51 2.09 7.94
N VAL A 50 -2.89 3.02 7.10
CA VAL A 50 -3.67 2.75 5.90
C VAL A 50 -2.80 3.02 4.68
N LEU A 51 -2.68 2.01 3.81
CA LEU A 51 -2.02 2.15 2.52
C LEU A 51 -3.08 2.34 1.45
N VAL A 52 -2.89 3.35 0.60
CA VAL A 52 -3.78 3.59 -0.55
C VAL A 52 -2.94 3.59 -1.82
N ILE A 53 -3.30 2.72 -2.76
CA ILE A 53 -2.62 2.62 -4.05
C ILE A 53 -3.64 2.87 -5.15
N PHE A 54 -3.31 3.75 -6.09
CA PHE A 54 -4.15 4.09 -7.22
C PHE A 54 -3.55 3.54 -8.52
N ALA A 55 -4.41 3.02 -9.39
CA ALA A 55 -4.03 2.57 -10.72
C ALA A 55 -5.18 2.73 -11.72
N ASP A 56 -4.87 2.64 -13.01
CA ASP A 56 -5.88 2.73 -14.07
C ASP A 56 -6.95 1.65 -13.96
N ALA A 57 -6.54 0.43 -13.60
CA ALA A 57 -7.39 -0.74 -13.58
C ALA A 57 -7.04 -1.66 -12.42
N ALA A 58 -7.99 -2.52 -12.04
CA ALA A 58 -7.80 -3.49 -10.96
C ALA A 58 -6.63 -4.45 -11.24
N GLU A 59 -6.41 -4.82 -12.50
CA GLU A 59 -5.32 -5.72 -12.88
C GLU A 59 -3.94 -5.18 -12.53
N ALA A 60 -3.74 -3.86 -12.65
CA ALA A 60 -2.49 -3.23 -12.26
C ALA A 60 -2.26 -3.31 -10.75
N LEU A 61 -3.32 -3.18 -9.96
CA LEU A 61 -3.25 -3.34 -8.51
C LEU A 61 -2.92 -4.78 -8.10
N ASP A 62 -3.50 -5.75 -8.79
CA ASP A 62 -3.21 -7.17 -8.57
C ASP A 62 -1.76 -7.49 -8.92
N ARG A 63 -1.25 -6.93 -10.00
CA ARG A 63 0.17 -7.08 -10.39
C ARG A 63 1.10 -6.49 -9.34
N MET A 64 0.80 -5.31 -8.81
CA MET A 64 1.60 -4.71 -7.73
C MET A 64 1.63 -5.61 -6.50
N ALA A 65 0.49 -6.16 -6.09
CA ALA A 65 0.42 -7.07 -4.95
C ALA A 65 1.27 -8.31 -5.19
N THR A 66 1.17 -8.92 -6.38
CA THR A 66 1.88 -10.16 -6.71
C THR A 66 3.38 -9.94 -6.91
N GLU A 67 3.76 -8.90 -7.65
CA GLU A 67 5.15 -8.69 -8.05
C GLU A 67 5.99 -7.95 -7.00
N LEU A 68 5.37 -7.07 -6.20
CA LEU A 68 6.08 -6.22 -5.25
C LEU A 68 5.61 -6.40 -3.81
N GLY A 69 4.29 -6.24 -3.60
CA GLY A 69 3.73 -6.16 -2.26
C GLY A 69 3.92 -7.41 -1.45
N ASN A 70 3.61 -8.57 -2.01
CA ASN A 70 3.68 -9.84 -1.29
C ASN A 70 5.11 -10.16 -0.85
N THR A 71 6.10 -9.85 -1.67
CA THR A 71 7.50 -10.13 -1.34
C THR A 71 8.02 -9.15 -0.29
N TRP A 72 7.93 -7.86 -0.55
CA TRP A 72 8.46 -6.83 0.35
C TRP A 72 7.68 -6.76 1.66
N MET A 73 6.34 -6.74 1.56
CA MET A 73 5.47 -6.69 2.73
C MET A 73 5.59 -7.95 3.57
N GLY A 74 5.69 -9.11 2.93
CA GLY A 74 5.87 -10.38 3.62
C GLY A 74 7.17 -10.44 4.43
N ALA A 75 8.24 -9.88 3.90
CA ALA A 75 9.55 -9.87 4.55
C ALA A 75 9.68 -8.80 5.64
N ASN A 76 9.12 -7.60 5.41
CA ASN A 76 9.42 -6.42 6.22
C ASN A 76 8.26 -5.95 7.11
N VAL A 77 7.03 -6.25 6.74
CA VAL A 77 5.84 -5.72 7.44
C VAL A 77 5.04 -6.83 8.12
N ALA A 78 4.76 -7.93 7.43
CA ALA A 78 3.92 -9.00 7.97
C ALA A 78 4.35 -9.51 9.35
N PRO A 79 5.66 -9.66 9.66
CA PRO A 79 6.09 -10.09 11.00
C PRO A 79 5.73 -9.11 12.12
N LEU A 80 5.48 -7.85 11.79
CA LEU A 80 5.17 -6.79 12.74
C LEU A 80 3.67 -6.61 12.97
N LEU A 81 2.83 -7.29 12.17
CA LEU A 81 1.40 -7.09 12.20
C LEU A 81 0.71 -7.92 13.27
N ASP A 82 -0.35 -7.32 13.85
CA ASP A 82 -1.31 -8.00 14.70
C ASP A 82 -2.50 -8.43 13.83
N GLY A 83 -2.38 -9.62 13.27
CA GLY A 83 -3.37 -10.17 12.36
C GLY A 83 -3.10 -9.86 10.88
N ALA A 84 -3.95 -10.40 10.01
CA ALA A 84 -3.83 -10.21 8.59
C ALA A 84 -4.24 -8.80 8.16
N PRO A 85 -3.62 -8.23 7.12
CA PRO A 85 -4.07 -6.96 6.56
C PRO A 85 -5.52 -7.06 6.07
N GLU A 86 -6.29 -6.00 6.28
CA GLU A 86 -7.60 -5.87 5.69
C GLU A 86 -7.44 -5.16 4.34
N ARG A 87 -7.75 -5.88 3.25
CA ARG A 87 -7.61 -5.36 1.88
C ARG A 87 -8.98 -5.16 1.25
N ARG A 88 -9.20 -3.95 0.74
CA ARG A 88 -10.40 -3.59 -0.01
C ARG A 88 -9.99 -2.94 -1.32
N ILE A 89 -10.71 -3.27 -2.39
CA ILE A 89 -10.44 -2.73 -3.72
C ILE A 89 -11.75 -2.30 -4.37
N GLY A 90 -11.71 -1.21 -5.12
CA GLY A 90 -12.87 -0.73 -5.84
C GLY A 90 -12.54 0.40 -6.80
N PRO A 91 -13.50 0.76 -7.67
CA PRO A 91 -13.34 1.91 -8.55
C PRO A 91 -13.40 3.22 -7.76
N VAL A 92 -12.63 4.19 -8.20
CA VAL A 92 -12.74 5.57 -7.70
C VAL A 92 -13.94 6.22 -8.39
N ILE A 93 -14.94 6.59 -7.62
CA ILE A 93 -16.19 7.13 -8.18
C ILE A 93 -16.31 8.65 -8.03
N GLY A 94 -15.33 9.30 -7.46
CA GLY A 94 -15.30 10.75 -7.35
C GLY A 94 -13.89 11.22 -7.05
N SER A 95 -13.49 12.34 -7.64
CA SER A 95 -12.23 12.98 -7.32
C SER A 95 -12.30 14.47 -7.67
N VAL A 96 -11.53 15.25 -6.90
CA VAL A 96 -11.33 16.67 -7.17
C VAL A 96 -9.83 16.93 -7.06
N SER A 97 -9.28 17.57 -8.09
CA SER A 97 -7.87 17.98 -8.10
C SER A 97 -7.73 19.46 -7.75
N VAL A 98 -6.57 19.80 -7.21
CA VAL A 98 -6.21 21.17 -6.86
C VAL A 98 -5.99 22.01 -8.12
#